data_1b4fa08a413bcce7f5937c54733a40ef
#
_entry.id   1b4fa08a413bcce7f5937c54733a40ef
#
_cell.length_a   1.000
_cell.length_b   1.000
_cell.length_c   1.000
_cell.angle_alpha   90.00
_cell.angle_beta   90.00
_cell.angle_gamma   90.00
#
_symmetry.space_group_name_H-M   'P 1'
#
loop_
_entity.id
_entity.type
_entity.pdbx_description
1 polymer ?
#
loop_
_entity_poly.entity_id
_entity_poly.type
_entity_poly.pdbx_seq_one_letter_code
_entity_poly.pdbx_strand_id
1 'polypeptide(L)'
;MALGEYDKAVEAFDRAVDLTKEKQKDVRKDILMYKATALYQSGDYEGAAKVCDTIQTFGDSADAYYLQGLCYMELDEKDKAGVDFTTAVKLSPQDYDLLLNIYECYDDKNLSAEGDAYLQQALAINSDDSEDIYQKARIYYFLGDYDDAKTELNKMADSMDERSTMLLCRTYMKQDDTAHARQLYQQYMDKYGETPEAYNGMVLCDIADENYDSALENITKGLALSNDKGKQDLYFNEIVVYEKKLDFATAKEKAAEYVKNYPADEAGIRENNFLKTR
;
A
#
# COMPACT_ATOMS: atom_id res chain seq x y z
N MET A 1 6.23 14.59 4.41
CA MET A 1 6.59 15.68 5.36
C MET A 1 8.11 15.79 5.47
N ALA A 2 8.69 17.00 5.60
CA ALA A 2 10.12 17.14 5.86
C ALA A 2 10.45 16.77 7.32
N LEU A 3 11.66 16.23 7.59
CA LEU A 3 12.08 15.80 8.95
C LEU A 3 11.77 16.87 10.03
N GLY A 4 12.02 18.15 9.75
CA GLY A 4 11.75 19.24 10.70
C GLY A 4 10.26 19.54 10.97
N GLU A 5 9.33 18.91 10.25
CA GLU A 5 7.90 19.00 10.55
C GLU A 5 7.47 17.95 11.58
N TYR A 6 8.14 16.78 11.59
CA TYR A 6 7.89 15.74 12.60
C TYR A 6 8.35 16.20 13.98
N ASP A 7 9.52 16.83 14.10
CA ASP A 7 10.02 17.37 15.37
C ASP A 7 9.04 18.38 15.98
N LYS A 8 8.50 19.30 15.15
CA LYS A 8 7.49 20.24 15.59
C LYS A 8 6.18 19.57 16.01
N ALA A 9 5.80 18.48 15.31
CA ALA A 9 4.62 17.70 15.66
C ALA A 9 4.82 17.02 17.03
N VAL A 10 5.98 16.41 17.26
CA VAL A 10 6.33 15.77 18.54
C VAL A 10 6.26 16.79 19.68
N GLU A 11 6.88 17.99 19.53
CA GLU A 11 6.78 19.06 20.53
C GLU A 11 5.33 19.50 20.78
N ALA A 12 4.49 19.56 19.74
CA ALA A 12 3.09 19.92 19.87
C ALA A 12 2.31 18.84 20.65
N PHE A 13 2.58 17.55 20.39
CA PHE A 13 1.98 16.44 21.11
C PHE A 13 2.43 16.40 22.57
N ASP A 14 3.70 16.70 22.88
CA ASP A 14 4.16 16.81 24.27
C ASP A 14 3.39 17.88 25.03
N ARG A 15 3.24 19.06 24.47
CA ARG A 15 2.42 20.12 25.08
C ARG A 15 0.96 19.71 25.23
N ALA A 16 0.41 18.96 24.26
CA ALA A 16 -0.97 18.46 24.35
C ALA A 16 -1.13 17.43 25.47
N VAL A 17 -0.15 16.53 25.65
CA VAL A 17 -0.13 15.56 26.76
C VAL A 17 -0.11 16.28 28.11
N ASP A 18 0.73 17.32 28.27
CA ASP A 18 0.85 18.09 29.52
C ASP A 18 -0.45 18.84 29.87
N LEU A 19 -1.23 19.21 28.86
CA LEU A 19 -2.52 19.89 29.06
C LEU A 19 -3.66 18.91 29.40
N THR A 20 -3.50 17.60 29.21
CA THR A 20 -4.53 16.61 29.52
C THR A 20 -4.63 16.35 31.03
N LYS A 21 -5.87 16.29 31.55
CA LYS A 21 -6.11 15.92 32.93
C LYS A 21 -6.00 14.41 33.12
N GLU A 22 -5.62 13.97 34.33
CA GLU A 22 -5.50 12.53 34.67
C GLU A 22 -6.75 11.69 34.35
N LYS A 23 -7.93 12.31 34.38
CA LYS A 23 -9.21 11.66 34.06
C LYS A 23 -9.44 11.45 32.55
N GLN A 24 -8.65 12.06 31.70
CA GLN A 24 -8.76 12.00 30.23
C GLN A 24 -7.79 10.97 29.63
N LYS A 25 -7.80 9.75 30.19
CA LYS A 25 -6.86 8.67 29.79
C LYS A 25 -6.95 8.34 28.31
N ASP A 26 -8.15 8.26 27.75
CA ASP A 26 -8.34 7.91 26.34
C ASP A 26 -7.78 9.00 25.42
N VAL A 27 -8.10 10.28 25.71
CA VAL A 27 -7.54 11.41 24.93
C VAL A 27 -6.02 11.45 25.01
N ARG A 28 -5.47 11.15 26.19
CA ARG A 28 -4.02 11.09 26.39
C ARG A 28 -3.39 9.94 25.60
N LYS A 29 -4.06 8.80 25.57
CA LYS A 29 -3.65 7.63 24.77
C LYS A 29 -3.63 7.96 23.28
N ASP A 30 -4.66 8.62 22.75
CA ASP A 30 -4.75 9.03 21.36
C ASP A 30 -3.62 10.01 20.99
N ILE A 31 -3.37 11.03 21.85
CA ILE A 31 -2.27 11.99 21.60
C ILE A 31 -0.90 11.27 21.58
N LEU A 32 -0.70 10.32 22.50
CA LEU A 32 0.54 9.54 22.54
C LEU A 32 0.68 8.64 21.32
N MET A 33 -0.41 8.08 20.76
CA MET A 33 -0.37 7.33 19.51
C MET A 33 0.09 8.20 18.35
N TYR A 34 -0.45 9.42 18.20
CA TYR A 34 0.02 10.37 17.18
C TYR A 34 1.49 10.75 17.37
N LYS A 35 1.92 10.94 18.65
CA LYS A 35 3.33 11.19 18.94
C LYS A 35 4.23 10.02 18.54
N ALA A 36 3.86 8.78 18.91
CA ALA A 36 4.61 7.59 18.55
C ALA A 36 4.72 7.43 17.03
N THR A 37 3.61 7.65 16.30
CA THR A 37 3.59 7.62 14.85
C THR A 37 4.51 8.70 14.24
N ALA A 38 4.53 9.91 14.78
CA ALA A 38 5.40 10.99 14.32
C ALA A 38 6.90 10.66 14.55
N LEU A 39 7.24 10.08 15.70
CA LEU A 39 8.59 9.60 16.01
C LEU A 39 9.00 8.47 15.05
N TYR A 40 8.13 7.49 14.81
CA TYR A 40 8.37 6.42 13.84
C TYR A 40 8.66 6.99 12.44
N GLN A 41 7.83 7.91 11.97
CA GLN A 41 7.98 8.55 10.65
C GLN A 41 9.22 9.45 10.54
N SER A 42 9.76 9.94 11.66
CA SER A 42 11.02 10.68 11.69
C SER A 42 12.26 9.78 11.78
N GLY A 43 12.07 8.46 11.99
CA GLY A 43 13.15 7.50 12.17
C GLY A 43 13.64 7.35 13.63
N ASP A 44 13.00 8.02 14.59
CA ASP A 44 13.27 7.80 16.03
C ASP A 44 12.47 6.60 16.54
N TYR A 45 12.89 5.41 16.11
CA TYR A 45 12.22 4.14 16.44
C TYR A 45 12.30 3.81 17.93
N GLU A 46 13.43 4.10 18.59
CA GLU A 46 13.57 3.91 20.04
C GLU A 46 12.68 4.85 20.84
N GLY A 47 12.56 6.11 20.41
CA GLY A 47 11.63 7.07 20.98
C GLY A 47 10.17 6.64 20.81
N ALA A 48 9.79 6.19 19.61
CA ALA A 48 8.47 5.69 19.32
C ALA A 48 8.11 4.47 20.20
N ALA A 49 8.99 3.48 20.29
CA ALA A 49 8.79 2.30 21.13
C ALA A 49 8.56 2.65 22.62
N LYS A 50 9.32 3.59 23.18
CA LYS A 50 9.13 4.07 24.56
C LYS A 50 7.79 4.79 24.77
N VAL A 51 7.29 5.48 23.76
CA VAL A 51 5.95 6.09 23.83
C VAL A 51 4.89 4.99 23.80
N CYS A 52 5.06 3.93 23.00
CA CYS A 52 4.18 2.76 23.01
C CYS A 52 4.16 2.07 24.40
N ASP A 53 5.30 1.90 25.07
CA ASP A 53 5.35 1.42 26.46
C ASP A 53 4.50 2.30 27.39
N THR A 54 4.56 3.62 27.20
CA THR A 54 3.77 4.55 27.99
C THR A 54 2.26 4.38 27.73
N ILE A 55 1.86 4.18 26.45
CA ILE A 55 0.46 3.92 26.07
C ILE A 55 -0.06 2.66 26.77
N GLN A 56 0.71 1.60 26.79
CA GLN A 56 0.36 0.33 27.43
C GLN A 56 0.11 0.46 28.94
N THR A 57 0.70 1.45 29.61
CA THR A 57 0.38 1.74 31.03
C THR A 57 -1.06 2.21 31.27
N PHE A 58 -1.73 2.68 30.23
CA PHE A 58 -3.15 3.08 30.26
C PHE A 58 -4.13 1.93 29.91
N GLY A 59 -3.60 0.79 29.51
CA GLY A 59 -4.31 -0.41 29.09
C GLY A 59 -3.84 -0.89 27.71
N ASP A 60 -4.07 -2.16 27.43
CA ASP A 60 -3.66 -2.81 26.20
C ASP A 60 -4.25 -2.11 24.96
N SER A 61 -3.45 -2.07 23.88
CA SER A 61 -3.82 -1.48 22.60
C SER A 61 -3.13 -2.27 21.48
N ALA A 62 -3.94 -2.86 20.61
CA ALA A 62 -3.43 -3.57 19.44
C ALA A 62 -2.54 -2.65 18.58
N ASP A 63 -2.98 -1.40 18.34
CA ASP A 63 -2.23 -0.42 17.54
C ASP A 63 -0.89 -0.07 18.19
N ALA A 64 -0.84 0.05 19.53
CA ALA A 64 0.40 0.38 20.22
C ALA A 64 1.41 -0.79 20.15
N TYR A 65 0.96 -2.03 20.34
CA TYR A 65 1.81 -3.20 20.16
C TYR A 65 2.24 -3.37 18.70
N TYR A 66 1.34 -3.15 17.75
CA TYR A 66 1.68 -3.20 16.33
C TYR A 66 2.77 -2.16 15.98
N LEU A 67 2.57 -0.90 16.36
CA LEU A 67 3.55 0.17 16.10
C LEU A 67 4.90 -0.10 16.81
N GLN A 68 4.89 -0.67 18.02
CA GLN A 68 6.08 -1.06 18.75
C GLN A 68 6.82 -2.19 18.03
N GLY A 69 6.08 -3.18 17.52
CA GLY A 69 6.63 -4.24 16.68
C GLY A 69 7.29 -3.70 15.41
N LEU A 70 6.66 -2.73 14.73
CA LEU A 70 7.29 -2.04 13.59
C LEU A 70 8.59 -1.34 13.99
N CYS A 71 8.61 -0.66 15.14
CA CYS A 71 9.84 -0.02 15.64
C CYS A 71 10.95 -1.06 15.86
N TYR A 72 10.64 -2.19 16.47
CA TYR A 72 11.63 -3.24 16.69
C TYR A 72 12.11 -3.91 15.40
N MET A 73 11.25 -4.01 14.37
CA MET A 73 11.69 -4.46 13.04
C MET A 73 12.69 -3.51 12.39
N GLU A 74 12.50 -2.19 12.54
CA GLU A 74 13.45 -1.20 12.03
C GLU A 74 14.77 -1.17 12.84
N LEU A 75 14.73 -1.56 14.12
CA LEU A 75 15.90 -1.70 14.98
C LEU A 75 16.61 -3.08 14.85
N ASP A 76 16.15 -3.95 13.92
CA ASP A 76 16.62 -5.34 13.75
C ASP A 76 16.45 -6.23 15.00
N GLU A 77 15.49 -5.89 15.88
CA GLU A 77 15.15 -6.63 17.09
C GLU A 77 13.93 -7.57 16.84
N LYS A 78 14.08 -8.50 15.91
CA LYS A 78 13.00 -9.34 15.34
C LYS A 78 12.23 -10.15 16.38
N ASP A 79 12.91 -10.67 17.39
CA ASP A 79 12.27 -11.45 18.46
C ASP A 79 11.28 -10.60 19.27
N LYS A 80 11.64 -9.34 19.56
CA LYS A 80 10.74 -8.41 20.24
C LYS A 80 9.57 -8.02 19.34
N ALA A 81 9.84 -7.73 18.08
CA ALA A 81 8.80 -7.44 17.10
C ALA A 81 7.76 -8.57 17.02
N GLY A 82 8.20 -9.83 16.96
CA GLY A 82 7.32 -11.00 16.93
C GLY A 82 6.43 -11.15 18.18
N VAL A 83 6.97 -10.81 19.37
CA VAL A 83 6.18 -10.80 20.61
C VAL A 83 5.09 -9.75 20.57
N ASP A 84 5.41 -8.54 20.10
CA ASP A 84 4.47 -7.43 20.03
C ASP A 84 3.41 -7.67 18.95
N PHE A 85 3.78 -8.14 17.77
CA PHE A 85 2.82 -8.51 16.72
C PHE A 85 1.87 -9.61 17.20
N THR A 86 2.40 -10.64 17.87
CA THR A 86 1.56 -11.70 18.45
C THR A 86 0.57 -11.14 19.49
N THR A 87 0.99 -10.13 20.27
CA THR A 87 0.14 -9.49 21.27
C THR A 87 -0.92 -8.62 20.60
N ALA A 88 -0.55 -7.85 19.59
CA ALA A 88 -1.48 -7.04 18.79
C ALA A 88 -2.59 -7.91 18.19
N VAL A 89 -2.22 -9.03 17.57
CA VAL A 89 -3.18 -9.97 16.96
C VAL A 89 -4.06 -10.65 18.01
N LYS A 90 -3.56 -10.96 19.20
CA LYS A 90 -4.43 -11.47 20.29
C LYS A 90 -5.49 -10.48 20.71
N LEU A 91 -5.21 -9.18 20.65
CA LEU A 91 -6.15 -8.11 20.99
C LEU A 91 -7.17 -7.86 19.88
N SER A 92 -6.78 -8.05 18.62
CA SER A 92 -7.62 -7.85 17.44
C SER A 92 -7.50 -9.03 16.45
N PRO A 93 -8.01 -10.23 16.82
CA PRO A 93 -7.73 -11.48 16.08
C PRO A 93 -8.45 -11.60 14.73
N GLN A 94 -9.42 -10.72 14.44
CA GLN A 94 -10.20 -10.69 13.20
C GLN A 94 -9.92 -9.43 12.36
N ASP A 95 -8.86 -8.72 12.68
CA ASP A 95 -8.44 -7.53 11.95
C ASP A 95 -7.55 -7.94 10.76
N TYR A 96 -8.15 -7.99 9.57
CA TYR A 96 -7.46 -8.36 8.34
C TYR A 96 -6.33 -7.38 8.00
N ASP A 97 -6.54 -6.08 8.21
CA ASP A 97 -5.54 -5.07 7.88
C ASP A 97 -4.33 -5.20 8.81
N LEU A 98 -4.55 -5.47 10.10
CA LEU A 98 -3.46 -5.76 11.03
C LEU A 98 -2.64 -6.98 10.60
N LEU A 99 -3.32 -8.08 10.25
CA LEU A 99 -2.66 -9.33 9.84
C LEU A 99 -1.87 -9.15 8.54
N LEU A 100 -2.45 -8.46 7.54
CA LEU A 100 -1.79 -8.15 6.29
C LEU A 100 -0.59 -7.21 6.47
N ASN A 101 -0.76 -6.13 7.24
CA ASN A 101 0.32 -5.17 7.49
C ASN A 101 1.50 -5.81 8.23
N ILE A 102 1.25 -6.77 9.14
CA ILE A 102 2.32 -7.54 9.78
C ILE A 102 3.04 -8.41 8.75
N TYR A 103 2.30 -9.10 7.88
CA TYR A 103 2.90 -9.87 6.79
C TYR A 103 3.77 -8.99 5.89
N GLU A 104 3.25 -7.86 5.42
CA GLU A 104 4.00 -6.91 4.58
C GLU A 104 5.28 -6.44 5.26
N CYS A 105 5.23 -6.17 6.57
CA CYS A 105 6.42 -5.80 7.34
C CYS A 105 7.51 -6.90 7.34
N TYR A 106 7.12 -8.17 7.45
CA TYR A 106 8.05 -9.29 7.34
C TYR A 106 8.57 -9.46 5.90
N ASP A 107 7.70 -9.32 4.90
CA ASP A 107 8.06 -9.47 3.48
C ASP A 107 9.06 -8.40 3.04
N ASP A 108 8.85 -7.14 3.43
CA ASP A 108 9.77 -6.01 3.18
C ASP A 108 11.18 -6.26 3.73
N LYS A 109 11.29 -7.05 4.80
CA LYS A 109 12.56 -7.46 5.40
C LYS A 109 13.11 -8.80 4.86
N ASN A 110 12.49 -9.35 3.80
CA ASN A 110 12.79 -10.67 3.24
C ASN A 110 12.64 -11.83 4.25
N LEU A 111 11.63 -11.75 5.09
CA LEU A 111 11.26 -12.71 6.14
C LEU A 111 9.83 -13.23 5.93
N SER A 112 9.42 -13.43 4.67
CA SER A 112 8.04 -13.80 4.31
C SER A 112 7.58 -15.07 5.01
N ALA A 113 8.47 -16.06 5.22
CA ALA A 113 8.14 -17.31 5.90
C ALA A 113 7.68 -17.11 7.36
N GLU A 114 8.21 -16.12 8.06
CA GLU A 114 7.80 -15.74 9.41
C GLU A 114 6.44 -15.01 9.38
N GLY A 115 6.16 -14.28 8.29
CA GLY A 115 4.91 -13.58 8.04
C GLY A 115 3.74 -14.49 7.64
N ASP A 116 4.01 -15.62 6.97
CA ASP A 116 2.98 -16.51 6.41
C ASP A 116 1.93 -16.95 7.44
N ALA A 117 2.32 -17.14 8.70
CA ALA A 117 1.39 -17.53 9.76
C ALA A 117 0.26 -16.52 9.98
N TYR A 118 0.51 -15.23 9.77
CA TYR A 118 -0.49 -14.17 9.89
C TYR A 118 -1.49 -14.21 8.73
N LEU A 119 -1.02 -14.50 7.52
CA LEU A 119 -1.90 -14.69 6.36
C LEU A 119 -2.79 -15.93 6.54
N GLN A 120 -2.22 -17.04 7.02
CA GLN A 120 -3.00 -18.23 7.31
C GLN A 120 -4.06 -17.99 8.38
N GLN A 121 -3.74 -17.18 9.40
CA GLN A 121 -4.72 -16.78 10.40
C GLN A 121 -5.83 -15.93 9.79
N ALA A 122 -5.52 -14.98 8.91
CA ALA A 122 -6.50 -14.17 8.22
C ALA A 122 -7.43 -15.02 7.34
N LEU A 123 -6.88 -15.99 6.59
CA LEU A 123 -7.67 -16.92 5.76
C LEU A 123 -8.59 -17.83 6.59
N ALA A 124 -8.24 -18.11 7.85
CA ALA A 124 -9.04 -18.93 8.76
C ALA A 124 -10.24 -18.16 9.37
N ILE A 125 -10.34 -16.85 9.21
CA ILE A 125 -11.49 -16.06 9.63
C ILE A 125 -12.69 -16.46 8.77
N ASN A 126 -13.73 -17.02 9.40
CA ASN A 126 -14.94 -17.46 8.70
C ASN A 126 -16.00 -16.37 8.73
N SER A 127 -16.21 -15.75 7.58
CA SER A 127 -17.32 -14.85 7.33
C SER A 127 -17.65 -14.87 5.84
N ASP A 128 -18.91 -14.65 5.51
CA ASP A 128 -19.43 -14.62 4.13
C ASP A 128 -19.83 -13.18 3.74
N ASP A 129 -19.46 -12.17 4.53
CA ASP A 129 -19.74 -10.79 4.14
C ASP A 129 -18.80 -10.28 3.04
N SER A 130 -19.23 -9.24 2.35
CA SER A 130 -18.51 -8.72 1.19
C SER A 130 -17.11 -8.20 1.54
N GLU A 131 -16.93 -7.64 2.75
CA GLU A 131 -15.64 -7.16 3.21
C GLU A 131 -14.67 -8.32 3.44
N ASP A 132 -15.11 -9.39 4.09
CA ASP A 132 -14.28 -10.56 4.34
C ASP A 132 -13.89 -11.29 3.04
N ILE A 133 -14.82 -11.39 2.09
CA ILE A 133 -14.53 -11.93 0.75
C ILE A 133 -13.43 -11.10 0.06
N TYR A 134 -13.56 -9.76 0.10
CA TYR A 134 -12.55 -8.87 -0.46
C TYR A 134 -11.19 -9.03 0.23
N GLN A 135 -11.16 -9.09 1.56
CA GLN A 135 -9.91 -9.25 2.32
C GLN A 135 -9.24 -10.59 2.03
N LYS A 136 -10.00 -11.70 1.96
CA LYS A 136 -9.45 -13.00 1.56
C LYS A 136 -8.88 -12.98 0.15
N ALA A 137 -9.58 -12.36 -0.79
CA ALA A 137 -9.08 -12.21 -2.15
C ALA A 137 -7.78 -11.38 -2.21
N ARG A 138 -7.65 -10.34 -1.38
CA ARG A 138 -6.39 -9.58 -1.24
C ARG A 138 -5.26 -10.49 -0.75
N ILE A 139 -5.51 -11.33 0.25
CA ILE A 139 -4.51 -12.25 0.78
C ILE A 139 -4.04 -13.22 -0.31
N TYR A 140 -4.97 -13.87 -1.00
CA TYR A 140 -4.63 -14.75 -2.12
C TYR A 140 -3.86 -14.03 -3.23
N TYR A 141 -4.23 -12.78 -3.53
CA TYR A 141 -3.51 -11.96 -4.49
C TYR A 141 -2.05 -11.71 -4.05
N PHE A 142 -1.80 -11.38 -2.78
CA PHE A 142 -0.44 -11.20 -2.23
C PHE A 142 0.36 -12.49 -2.23
N LEU A 143 -0.28 -13.63 -1.93
CA LEU A 143 0.36 -14.95 -1.99
C LEU A 143 0.70 -15.39 -3.43
N GLY A 144 0.14 -14.73 -4.45
CA GLY A 144 0.25 -15.15 -5.84
C GLY A 144 -0.75 -16.26 -6.23
N ASP A 145 -1.67 -16.59 -5.33
CA ASP A 145 -2.73 -17.58 -5.55
C ASP A 145 -3.92 -16.97 -6.30
N TYR A 146 -3.64 -16.51 -7.52
CA TYR A 146 -4.59 -15.70 -8.32
C TYR A 146 -5.89 -16.43 -8.66
N ASP A 147 -5.87 -17.76 -8.77
CA ASP A 147 -7.10 -18.55 -9.01
C ASP A 147 -8.01 -18.53 -7.79
N ASP A 148 -7.45 -18.63 -6.59
CA ASP A 148 -8.20 -18.53 -5.35
C ASP A 148 -8.72 -17.10 -5.14
N ALA A 149 -7.91 -16.08 -5.44
CA ALA A 149 -8.35 -14.68 -5.42
C ALA A 149 -9.55 -14.44 -6.32
N LYS A 150 -9.55 -14.96 -7.57
CA LYS A 150 -10.71 -14.88 -8.48
C LYS A 150 -11.91 -15.65 -7.94
N THR A 151 -11.67 -16.81 -7.36
CA THR A 151 -12.74 -17.64 -6.79
C THR A 151 -13.45 -16.92 -5.65
N GLU A 152 -12.71 -16.27 -4.76
CA GLU A 152 -13.30 -15.45 -3.70
C GLU A 152 -14.10 -14.27 -4.30
N LEU A 153 -13.51 -13.47 -5.18
CA LEU A 153 -14.19 -12.31 -5.77
C LEU A 153 -15.45 -12.68 -6.55
N ASN A 154 -15.47 -13.83 -7.22
CA ASN A 154 -16.63 -14.29 -7.95
C ASN A 154 -17.83 -14.67 -7.06
N LYS A 155 -17.63 -14.90 -5.74
CA LYS A 155 -18.75 -15.09 -4.81
C LYS A 155 -19.64 -13.86 -4.70
N MET A 156 -19.10 -12.69 -5.01
CA MET A 156 -19.83 -11.41 -4.97
C MET A 156 -20.03 -10.78 -6.36
N ALA A 157 -20.02 -11.57 -7.45
CA ALA A 157 -20.08 -11.08 -8.82
C ALA A 157 -21.24 -10.10 -9.09
N ASP A 158 -22.43 -10.38 -8.53
CA ASP A 158 -23.62 -9.53 -8.70
C ASP A 158 -23.60 -8.24 -7.85
N SER A 159 -22.79 -8.19 -6.81
CA SER A 159 -22.71 -7.09 -5.85
C SER A 159 -21.32 -6.48 -5.72
N MET A 160 -20.42 -6.81 -6.63
CA MET A 160 -19.03 -6.38 -6.60
C MET A 160 -18.91 -4.85 -6.57
N ASP A 161 -18.21 -4.35 -5.58
CA ASP A 161 -17.91 -2.94 -5.41
C ASP A 161 -16.71 -2.48 -6.26
N GLU A 162 -16.41 -1.19 -6.19
CA GLU A 162 -15.31 -0.57 -6.94
C GLU A 162 -13.95 -1.21 -6.63
N ARG A 163 -13.66 -1.45 -5.34
CA ARG A 163 -12.37 -2.01 -4.87
C ARG A 163 -12.18 -3.44 -5.35
N SER A 164 -13.24 -4.25 -5.23
CA SER A 164 -13.25 -5.66 -5.61
C SER A 164 -13.13 -5.83 -7.12
N THR A 165 -13.81 -4.97 -7.90
CA THR A 165 -13.68 -4.94 -9.36
C THR A 165 -12.24 -4.63 -9.77
N MET A 166 -11.62 -3.62 -9.16
CA MET A 166 -10.23 -3.25 -9.43
C MET A 166 -9.25 -4.37 -9.05
N LEU A 167 -9.48 -5.05 -7.92
CA LEU A 167 -8.64 -6.18 -7.51
C LEU A 167 -8.76 -7.35 -8.50
N LEU A 168 -9.97 -7.63 -9.00
CA LEU A 168 -10.18 -8.67 -10.01
C LEU A 168 -9.46 -8.33 -11.34
N CYS A 169 -9.52 -7.07 -11.78
CA CYS A 169 -8.76 -6.62 -12.94
C CYS A 169 -7.25 -6.87 -12.79
N ARG A 170 -6.70 -6.48 -11.64
CA ARG A 170 -5.28 -6.70 -11.33
C ARG A 170 -4.93 -8.19 -11.26
N THR A 171 -5.85 -9.01 -10.75
CA THR A 171 -5.65 -10.46 -10.64
C THR A 171 -5.54 -11.10 -12.03
N TYR A 172 -6.40 -10.72 -12.99
CA TYR A 172 -6.27 -11.17 -14.38
C TYR A 172 -4.97 -10.69 -15.03
N MET A 173 -4.55 -9.46 -14.76
CA MET A 173 -3.26 -8.95 -15.26
C MET A 173 -2.06 -9.76 -14.76
N LYS A 174 -2.10 -10.22 -13.50
CA LYS A 174 -1.04 -11.07 -12.93
C LYS A 174 -0.97 -12.46 -13.54
N GLN A 175 -2.03 -12.89 -14.22
CA GLN A 175 -2.12 -14.16 -14.94
C GLN A 175 -1.91 -13.99 -16.46
N ASP A 176 -1.46 -12.82 -16.90
CA ASP A 176 -1.29 -12.45 -18.31
C ASP A 176 -2.59 -12.56 -19.14
N ASP A 177 -3.75 -12.55 -18.46
CA ASP A 177 -5.07 -12.55 -19.11
C ASP A 177 -5.53 -11.13 -19.39
N THR A 178 -4.84 -10.50 -20.34
CA THR A 178 -5.09 -9.11 -20.76
C THR A 178 -6.49 -8.91 -21.33
N ALA A 179 -7.06 -9.94 -21.96
CA ALA A 179 -8.37 -9.87 -22.57
C ALA A 179 -9.48 -9.67 -21.53
N HIS A 180 -9.52 -10.49 -20.49
CA HIS A 180 -10.48 -10.34 -19.39
C HIS A 180 -10.21 -9.09 -18.57
N ALA A 181 -8.94 -8.78 -18.28
CA ALA A 181 -8.57 -7.55 -17.57
C ALA A 181 -9.10 -6.31 -18.30
N ARG A 182 -8.88 -6.20 -19.60
CA ARG A 182 -9.34 -5.09 -20.44
C ARG A 182 -10.86 -4.94 -20.42
N GLN A 183 -11.59 -6.04 -20.55
CA GLN A 183 -13.05 -6.03 -20.48
C GLN A 183 -13.52 -5.53 -19.12
N LEU A 184 -12.92 -5.97 -18.04
CA LEU A 184 -13.28 -5.54 -16.69
C LEU A 184 -12.92 -4.07 -16.42
N TYR A 185 -11.76 -3.58 -16.89
CA TYR A 185 -11.41 -2.15 -16.77
C TYR A 185 -12.43 -1.29 -17.53
N GLN A 186 -12.89 -1.73 -18.71
CA GLN A 186 -13.95 -1.01 -19.43
C GLN A 186 -15.26 -1.01 -18.65
N GLN A 187 -15.70 -2.15 -18.12
CA GLN A 187 -16.90 -2.25 -17.27
C GLN A 187 -16.78 -1.41 -16.00
N TYR A 188 -15.61 -1.37 -15.41
CA TYR A 188 -15.31 -0.51 -14.27
C TYR A 188 -15.53 0.97 -14.63
N MET A 189 -14.94 1.44 -15.73
CA MET A 189 -15.09 2.83 -16.17
C MET A 189 -16.52 3.17 -16.53
N ASP A 190 -17.27 2.24 -17.16
CA ASP A 190 -18.68 2.43 -17.50
C ASP A 190 -19.56 2.54 -16.25
N LYS A 191 -19.23 1.82 -15.17
CA LYS A 191 -20.04 1.74 -13.94
C LYS A 191 -19.67 2.82 -12.93
N TYR A 192 -18.38 3.08 -12.74
CA TYR A 192 -17.85 3.93 -11.67
C TYR A 192 -17.27 5.25 -12.17
N GLY A 193 -17.08 5.39 -13.47
CA GLY A 193 -16.46 6.53 -14.10
C GLY A 193 -14.97 6.31 -14.41
N GLU A 194 -14.44 7.19 -15.24
CA GLU A 194 -13.05 7.15 -15.66
C GLU A 194 -12.10 7.61 -14.53
N THR A 195 -11.08 6.82 -14.25
CA THR A 195 -10.04 7.15 -13.27
C THR A 195 -8.64 6.94 -13.86
N PRO A 196 -7.61 7.66 -13.38
CA PRO A 196 -6.24 7.43 -13.83
C PRO A 196 -5.77 5.99 -13.56
N GLU A 197 -6.23 5.36 -12.46
CA GLU A 197 -5.91 3.98 -12.15
C GLU A 197 -6.51 2.99 -13.17
N ALA A 198 -7.74 3.22 -13.61
CA ALA A 198 -8.37 2.37 -14.63
C ALA A 198 -7.68 2.54 -15.99
N TYR A 199 -7.34 3.76 -16.37
CA TYR A 199 -6.54 4.00 -17.57
C TYR A 199 -5.14 3.37 -17.46
N ASN A 200 -4.50 3.43 -16.29
CA ASN A 200 -3.24 2.75 -16.07
C ASN A 200 -3.35 1.23 -16.27
N GLY A 201 -4.44 0.63 -15.80
CA GLY A 201 -4.74 -0.78 -16.08
C GLY A 201 -4.86 -1.09 -17.59
N MET A 202 -5.56 -0.23 -18.34
CA MET A 202 -5.63 -0.35 -19.81
C MET A 202 -4.26 -0.20 -20.47
N VAL A 203 -3.43 0.73 -19.99
CA VAL A 203 -2.03 0.92 -20.45
C VAL A 203 -1.20 -0.34 -20.23
N LEU A 204 -1.30 -0.97 -19.05
CA LEU A 204 -0.59 -2.20 -18.76
C LEU A 204 -1.04 -3.36 -19.69
N CYS A 205 -2.34 -3.47 -19.99
CA CYS A 205 -2.84 -4.40 -20.98
C CYS A 205 -2.27 -4.10 -22.39
N ASP A 206 -2.20 -2.83 -22.77
CA ASP A 206 -1.69 -2.42 -24.08
C ASP A 206 -0.17 -2.68 -24.19
N ILE A 207 0.59 -2.46 -23.11
CA ILE A 207 2.03 -2.78 -23.07
C ILE A 207 2.25 -4.30 -23.21
N ALA A 208 1.46 -5.11 -22.50
CA ALA A 208 1.57 -6.57 -22.55
C ALA A 208 1.22 -7.12 -23.95
N ASP A 209 0.24 -6.50 -24.63
CA ASP A 209 -0.16 -6.84 -26.01
C ASP A 209 0.71 -6.15 -27.08
N GLU A 210 1.77 -5.43 -26.71
CA GLU A 210 2.65 -4.64 -27.57
C GLU A 210 1.94 -3.54 -28.39
N ASN A 211 0.77 -3.08 -27.93
CA ASN A 211 -0.03 -2.04 -28.56
C ASN A 211 0.37 -0.63 -28.06
N TYR A 212 1.62 -0.25 -28.28
CA TYR A 212 2.22 0.95 -27.68
C TYR A 212 1.52 2.27 -28.06
N ASP A 213 0.95 2.38 -29.25
CA ASP A 213 0.21 3.60 -29.64
C ASP A 213 -1.09 3.74 -28.85
N SER A 214 -1.82 2.65 -28.66
CA SER A 214 -2.99 2.61 -27.77
C SER A 214 -2.63 2.94 -26.32
N ALA A 215 -1.50 2.42 -25.83
CA ALA A 215 -0.99 2.75 -24.51
C ALA A 215 -0.79 4.26 -24.34
N LEU A 216 -0.16 4.95 -25.31
CA LEU A 216 0.03 6.41 -25.27
C LEU A 216 -1.29 7.19 -25.33
N GLU A 217 -2.29 6.70 -26.07
CA GLU A 217 -3.62 7.30 -26.07
C GLU A 217 -4.29 7.19 -24.70
N ASN A 218 -4.23 6.02 -24.06
CA ASN A 218 -4.80 5.78 -22.74
C ASN A 218 -4.06 6.58 -21.66
N ILE A 219 -2.73 6.72 -21.72
CA ILE A 219 -1.94 7.59 -20.86
C ILE A 219 -2.45 9.04 -20.98
N THR A 220 -2.60 9.54 -22.21
CA THR A 220 -3.06 10.90 -22.47
C THR A 220 -4.45 11.15 -21.85
N LYS A 221 -5.38 10.20 -22.02
CA LYS A 221 -6.73 10.28 -21.42
C LYS A 221 -6.68 10.30 -19.90
N GLY A 222 -5.94 9.39 -19.28
CA GLY A 222 -5.82 9.29 -17.82
C GLY A 222 -5.17 10.53 -17.20
N LEU A 223 -4.12 11.07 -17.83
CA LEU A 223 -3.45 12.30 -17.37
C LEU A 223 -4.33 13.56 -17.51
N ALA A 224 -5.27 13.58 -18.44
CA ALA A 224 -6.20 14.68 -18.63
C ALA A 224 -7.28 14.80 -17.55
N LEU A 225 -7.50 13.75 -16.75
CA LEU A 225 -8.47 13.75 -15.67
C LEU A 225 -8.04 14.69 -14.54
N SER A 226 -9.02 15.25 -13.81
CA SER A 226 -8.77 16.18 -12.69
C SER A 226 -8.29 15.49 -11.41
N ASN A 227 -8.52 14.19 -11.27
CA ASN A 227 -8.03 13.38 -10.14
C ASN A 227 -6.54 13.05 -10.35
N ASP A 228 -5.71 13.30 -9.33
CA ASP A 228 -4.26 13.06 -9.41
C ASP A 228 -3.85 11.66 -8.92
N LYS A 229 -4.75 10.94 -8.25
CA LYS A 229 -4.47 9.58 -7.77
C LYS A 229 -4.26 8.64 -8.96
N GLY A 230 -3.12 7.93 -8.98
CA GLY A 230 -2.74 7.03 -10.08
C GLY A 230 -2.02 7.69 -11.26
N LYS A 231 -1.91 9.02 -11.32
CA LYS A 231 -1.16 9.68 -12.41
C LYS A 231 0.33 9.39 -12.38
N GLN A 232 0.91 9.19 -11.20
CA GLN A 232 2.32 8.84 -11.08
C GLN A 232 2.65 7.59 -11.91
N ASP A 233 1.82 6.56 -11.81
CA ASP A 233 2.00 5.31 -12.56
C ASP A 233 1.88 5.53 -14.07
N LEU A 234 0.95 6.40 -14.50
CA LEU A 234 0.81 6.75 -15.92
C LEU A 234 2.06 7.47 -16.46
N TYR A 235 2.61 8.44 -15.71
CA TYR A 235 3.86 9.10 -16.10
C TYR A 235 5.04 8.12 -16.17
N PHE A 236 5.12 7.18 -15.22
CA PHE A 236 6.17 6.14 -15.26
C PHE A 236 5.99 5.21 -16.45
N ASN A 237 4.76 4.73 -16.70
CA ASN A 237 4.46 3.87 -17.83
C ASN A 237 4.65 4.57 -19.20
N GLU A 238 4.53 5.90 -19.27
CA GLU A 238 4.89 6.67 -20.48
C GLU A 238 6.36 6.47 -20.83
N ILE A 239 7.25 6.48 -19.84
CA ILE A 239 8.68 6.20 -20.05
C ILE A 239 8.86 4.79 -20.60
N VAL A 240 8.24 3.80 -19.93
CA VAL A 240 8.30 2.38 -20.32
C VAL A 240 7.82 2.17 -21.76
N VAL A 241 6.74 2.82 -22.17
CA VAL A 241 6.21 2.71 -23.54
C VAL A 241 7.21 3.25 -24.57
N TYR A 242 7.84 4.41 -24.32
CA TYR A 242 8.85 4.94 -25.25
C TYR A 242 10.11 4.06 -25.31
N GLU A 243 10.52 3.44 -24.20
CA GLU A 243 11.60 2.46 -24.20
C GLU A 243 11.25 1.22 -25.03
N LYS A 244 10.04 0.68 -24.87
CA LYS A 244 9.54 -0.46 -25.67
C LYS A 244 9.47 -0.14 -27.16
N LYS A 245 9.16 1.12 -27.51
CA LYS A 245 9.21 1.64 -28.89
C LYS A 245 10.65 1.90 -29.37
N LEU A 246 11.65 1.71 -28.53
CA LEU A 246 13.06 2.03 -28.79
C LEU A 246 13.31 3.54 -29.05
N ASP A 247 12.39 4.40 -28.65
CA ASP A 247 12.54 5.85 -28.67
C ASP A 247 13.18 6.35 -27.37
N PHE A 248 14.46 6.03 -27.20
CA PHE A 248 15.23 6.39 -26.01
C PHE A 248 15.42 7.90 -25.84
N ALA A 249 15.32 8.68 -26.91
CA ALA A 249 15.41 10.13 -26.82
C ALA A 249 14.20 10.68 -26.05
N THR A 250 12.99 10.32 -26.44
CA THR A 250 11.77 10.73 -25.75
C THR A 250 11.68 10.10 -24.37
N ALA A 251 12.03 8.82 -24.19
CA ALA A 251 12.05 8.17 -22.88
C ALA A 251 12.94 8.92 -21.89
N LYS A 252 14.12 9.40 -22.31
CA LYS A 252 15.04 10.19 -21.48
C LYS A 252 14.44 11.53 -21.05
N GLU A 253 13.75 12.25 -21.95
CA GLU A 253 13.08 13.48 -21.63
C GLU A 253 11.97 13.27 -20.58
N LYS A 254 11.13 12.23 -20.79
CA LYS A 254 10.05 11.86 -19.86
C LYS A 254 10.57 11.42 -18.51
N ALA A 255 11.66 10.66 -18.44
CA ALA A 255 12.27 10.26 -17.18
C ALA A 255 12.85 11.45 -16.40
N ALA A 256 13.45 12.42 -17.10
CA ALA A 256 13.94 13.64 -16.44
C ALA A 256 12.80 14.52 -15.90
N GLU A 257 11.67 14.58 -16.60
CA GLU A 257 10.45 15.27 -16.13
C GLU A 257 9.84 14.51 -14.94
N TYR A 258 9.75 13.19 -15.01
CA TYR A 258 9.24 12.34 -13.93
C TYR A 258 9.98 12.58 -12.61
N VAL A 259 11.32 12.49 -12.60
CA VAL A 259 12.14 12.67 -11.39
C VAL A 259 12.02 14.09 -10.84
N LYS A 260 11.76 15.10 -11.67
CA LYS A 260 11.51 16.47 -11.21
C LYS A 260 10.19 16.56 -10.44
N ASN A 261 9.16 15.82 -10.88
CA ASN A 261 7.84 15.82 -10.27
C ASN A 261 7.75 14.87 -9.06
N TYR A 262 8.50 13.76 -9.11
CA TYR A 262 8.52 12.69 -8.09
C TYR A 262 9.96 12.41 -7.60
N PRO A 263 10.61 13.37 -6.91
CA PRO A 263 12.04 13.29 -6.55
C PRO A 263 12.36 12.24 -5.46
N ALA A 264 11.35 11.70 -4.81
CA ALA A 264 11.50 10.66 -3.79
C ALA A 264 11.28 9.23 -4.34
N ASP A 265 10.88 9.08 -5.60
CA ASP A 265 10.67 7.76 -6.20
C ASP A 265 12.00 7.17 -6.69
N GLU A 266 12.49 6.17 -5.94
CA GLU A 266 13.73 5.49 -6.25
C GLU A 266 13.71 4.73 -7.59
N ALA A 267 12.54 4.19 -7.99
CA ALA A 267 12.40 3.49 -9.25
C ALA A 267 12.59 4.45 -10.42
N GLY A 268 11.92 5.61 -10.38
CA GLY A 268 12.09 6.65 -11.38
C GLY A 268 13.51 7.24 -11.42
N ILE A 269 14.15 7.39 -10.26
CA ILE A 269 15.56 7.84 -10.19
C ILE A 269 16.49 6.82 -10.86
N ARG A 270 16.31 5.52 -10.59
CA ARG A 270 17.10 4.46 -11.22
C ARG A 270 16.92 4.46 -12.73
N GLU A 271 15.66 4.56 -13.20
CA GLU A 271 15.34 4.57 -14.63
C GLU A 271 15.92 5.79 -15.35
N ASN A 272 15.77 6.98 -14.78
CA ASN A 272 16.37 8.20 -15.33
C ASN A 272 17.91 8.11 -15.41
N ASN A 273 18.57 7.50 -14.41
CA ASN A 273 20.02 7.29 -14.44
C ASN A 273 20.43 6.26 -15.50
N PHE A 274 19.66 5.20 -15.70
CA PHE A 274 19.87 4.22 -16.75
C PHE A 274 19.75 4.88 -18.14
N LEU A 275 18.70 5.64 -18.38
CA LEU A 275 18.46 6.32 -19.65
C LEU A 275 19.52 7.38 -20.00
N LYS A 276 20.16 8.02 -19.02
CA LYS A 276 21.28 8.96 -19.25
C LYS A 276 22.50 8.30 -19.89
N THR A 277 22.62 6.98 -19.79
CA THR A 277 23.74 6.21 -20.35
C THR A 277 23.49 5.70 -21.79
N ARG A 278 22.29 5.93 -22.33
CA ARG A 278 21.79 5.49 -23.64
C ARG A 278 21.67 6.64 -24.68
#